data_4ed542d719e2b7752bce5df149747db5
#
_entry.id   4ed542d719e2b7752bce5df149747db5
#
_cell.length_a   1.000
_cell.length_b   1.000
_cell.length_c   1.000
_cell.angle_alpha   90.00
_cell.angle_beta   90.00
_cell.angle_gamma   90.00
#
_symmetry.space_group_name_H-M   'P 1'
#
loop_
_entity.id
_entity.type
_entity.pdbx_description
1 polymer ?
#
loop_
_entity_poly.entity_id
_entity_poly.type
_entity_poly.pdbx_seq_one_letter_code
_entity_poly.pdbx_strand_id
1 'polypeptide(L)'
;MLQLCFGDSVKGTLTCAPHIGNTIGGATAVIISTDKPLDTPLKKAAFSVYRTLVTPFYKRRAQKQEARRRAEAVPVDYESNDVIALLGDLNEGPIAGGLMSEARKEVVRAWLCFSPHGDTAGTDADVEPYWLACQKDLQTLLTRAHTGEPVRIWYDHTPASLCGLHAAAALLEDAPCQITVVETPELET
;
A
#
# COMPACT_ATOMS: atom_id res chain seq x y z
N MET A 1 -9.62 -12.06 12.57
CA MET A 1 -9.77 -12.40 11.12
C MET A 1 -8.69 -11.68 10.35
N LEU A 2 -7.86 -12.42 9.62
CA LEU A 2 -6.78 -11.84 8.82
C LEU A 2 -7.31 -11.04 7.63
N GLN A 3 -6.64 -9.94 7.32
CA GLN A 3 -6.86 -9.13 6.12
C GLN A 3 -5.63 -9.27 5.23
N LEU A 4 -5.75 -9.98 4.14
CA LEU A 4 -4.69 -10.19 3.16
C LEU A 4 -4.86 -9.22 1.99
N CYS A 5 -3.80 -8.53 1.62
CA CYS A 5 -3.78 -7.63 0.47
C CYS A 5 -2.47 -7.75 -0.32
N PHE A 6 -2.40 -7.05 -1.42
CA PHE A 6 -1.26 -7.08 -2.34
C PHE A 6 -0.69 -5.66 -2.49
N GLY A 7 0.57 -5.50 -2.09
CA GLY A 7 1.30 -4.24 -2.12
C GLY A 7 1.18 -3.38 -0.85
N ASP A 8 2.24 -2.61 -0.61
CA ASP A 8 2.41 -1.83 0.62
C ASP A 8 1.42 -0.65 0.73
N SER A 9 1.02 -0.06 -0.40
CA SER A 9 0.04 1.03 -0.41
C SER A 9 -1.33 0.56 0.09
N VAL A 10 -1.77 -0.63 -0.35
CA VAL A 10 -3.03 -1.23 0.09
C VAL A 10 -2.93 -1.63 1.57
N LYS A 11 -1.80 -2.24 1.98
CA LYS A 11 -1.52 -2.55 3.39
C LYS A 11 -1.64 -1.30 4.26
N GLY A 12 -0.99 -0.20 3.85
CA GLY A 12 -1.06 1.07 4.57
C GLY A 12 -2.50 1.59 4.72
N THR A 13 -3.29 1.53 3.66
CA THR A 13 -4.69 1.95 3.66
C THR A 13 -5.52 1.08 4.63
N LEU A 14 -5.43 -0.24 4.52
CA LEU A 14 -6.16 -1.16 5.39
C LEU A 14 -5.71 -1.06 6.85
N THR A 15 -4.41 -0.87 7.12
CA THR A 15 -3.88 -0.66 8.48
C THR A 15 -4.43 0.62 9.12
N CYS A 16 -4.68 1.66 8.33
CA CYS A 16 -5.25 2.92 8.81
C CYS A 16 -6.77 2.87 8.98
N ALA A 17 -7.47 1.98 8.26
CA ALA A 17 -8.93 1.93 8.25
C ALA A 17 -9.58 1.75 9.65
N PRO A 18 -9.07 0.90 10.57
CA PRO A 18 -9.61 0.78 11.93
C PRO A 18 -9.55 2.09 12.75
N HIS A 19 -8.69 3.01 12.34
CA HIS A 19 -8.46 4.28 13.03
C HIS A 19 -9.24 5.45 12.40
N ILE A 20 -10.06 5.20 11.39
CA ILE A 20 -10.90 6.24 10.78
C ILE A 20 -11.89 6.76 11.83
N GLY A 21 -11.86 8.08 12.05
CA GLY A 21 -12.66 8.73 13.12
C GLY A 21 -11.89 9.05 14.38
N ASN A 22 -10.78 8.39 14.65
CA ASN A 22 -9.88 8.79 15.71
C ASN A 22 -9.01 9.95 15.26
N THR A 23 -8.63 10.84 16.18
CA THR A 23 -7.65 11.91 15.94
C THR A 23 -6.26 11.29 15.81
N ILE A 24 -6.02 10.58 14.74
CA ILE A 24 -4.65 10.27 14.36
C ILE A 24 -4.09 11.59 13.85
N GLY A 25 -3.01 12.05 14.46
CA GLY A 25 -2.33 13.28 14.05
C GLY A 25 -1.78 13.18 12.64
N GLY A 26 -2.67 13.16 11.65
CA GLY A 26 -2.35 13.17 10.23
C GLY A 26 -2.13 14.59 9.76
N ALA A 27 -0.96 14.89 9.25
CA ALA A 27 -0.71 16.13 8.55
C ALA A 27 -1.39 16.06 7.17
N THR A 28 -2.39 16.92 6.93
CA THR A 28 -2.89 17.12 5.57
C THR A 28 -1.83 17.89 4.78
N ALA A 29 -1.09 17.21 3.93
CA ALA A 29 -0.15 17.83 3.00
C ALA A 29 -0.90 18.26 1.73
N VAL A 30 -0.72 19.51 1.35
CA VAL A 30 -1.17 20.02 0.04
C VAL A 30 0.06 20.29 -0.80
N ILE A 31 0.25 19.47 -1.83
CA ILE A 31 1.34 19.65 -2.80
C ILE A 31 0.82 20.54 -3.92
N ILE A 32 1.43 21.72 -4.07
CA ILE A 32 1.17 22.62 -5.19
C ILE A 32 2.41 22.59 -6.08
N SER A 33 2.27 21.97 -7.23
CA SER A 33 3.32 21.90 -8.26
C SER A 33 2.97 22.78 -9.46
N THR A 34 3.95 23.03 -10.31
CA THR A 34 3.76 23.71 -11.60
C THR A 34 4.56 22.99 -12.67
N ASP A 35 3.93 22.76 -13.81
CA ASP A 35 4.57 22.14 -14.97
C ASP A 35 5.45 23.16 -15.75
N LYS A 36 5.39 24.44 -15.37
CA LYS A 36 6.19 25.49 -16.00
C LYS A 36 7.52 25.65 -15.27
N PRO A 37 8.64 25.70 -16.00
CA PRO A 37 9.95 25.90 -15.40
C PRO A 37 10.04 27.23 -14.66
N LEU A 38 10.51 27.20 -13.42
CA LEU A 38 10.73 28.36 -12.56
C LEU A 38 12.18 28.84 -12.69
N ASP A 39 12.56 29.23 -13.88
CA ASP A 39 13.95 29.53 -14.32
C ASP A 39 14.42 30.94 -13.88
N THR A 40 13.51 31.84 -13.49
CA THR A 40 13.87 33.19 -13.05
C THR A 40 13.52 33.44 -11.58
N PRO A 41 14.30 34.27 -10.84
CA PRO A 41 14.02 34.64 -9.46
C PRO A 41 12.62 35.24 -9.27
N LEU A 42 12.17 36.01 -10.27
CA LEU A 42 10.85 36.65 -10.27
C LEU A 42 9.72 35.62 -10.33
N LYS A 43 9.84 34.60 -11.19
CA LYS A 43 8.86 33.51 -11.29
C LYS A 43 8.82 32.69 -10.00
N LYS A 44 9.97 32.40 -9.38
CA LYS A 44 10.06 31.72 -8.08
C LYS A 44 9.35 32.52 -6.98
N ALA A 45 9.59 33.84 -6.91
CA ALA A 45 8.94 34.72 -5.96
C ALA A 45 7.42 34.79 -6.17
N ALA A 46 6.98 34.96 -7.41
CA ALA A 46 5.55 34.98 -7.75
C ALA A 46 4.87 33.67 -7.41
N PHE A 47 5.50 32.54 -7.69
CA PHE A 47 4.97 31.21 -7.33
C PHE A 47 4.91 31.00 -5.83
N SER A 48 5.92 31.48 -5.07
CA SER A 48 5.91 31.43 -3.61
C SER A 48 4.76 32.20 -3.01
N VAL A 49 4.51 33.41 -3.50
CA VAL A 49 3.36 34.24 -3.07
C VAL A 49 2.04 33.56 -3.41
N TYR A 50 1.89 33.09 -4.65
CA TYR A 50 0.71 32.33 -5.08
C TYR A 50 0.46 31.12 -4.16
N ARG A 51 1.49 30.29 -3.92
CA ARG A 51 1.40 29.14 -3.02
C ARG A 51 0.94 29.54 -1.63
N THR A 52 1.49 30.60 -1.07
CA THR A 52 1.13 31.08 0.28
C THR A 52 -0.34 31.51 0.36
N LEU A 53 -0.85 32.18 -0.66
CA LEU A 53 -2.24 32.66 -0.70
C LEU A 53 -3.23 31.51 -0.94
N VAL A 54 -2.87 30.54 -1.75
CA VAL A 54 -3.77 29.48 -2.21
C VAL A 54 -3.78 28.27 -1.26
N THR A 55 -2.66 27.98 -0.60
CA THR A 55 -2.53 26.84 0.34
C THR A 55 -3.63 26.82 1.42
N PRO A 56 -3.99 27.91 2.11
CA PRO A 56 -5.04 27.88 3.14
C PRO A 56 -6.40 27.46 2.59
N PHE A 57 -6.71 27.89 1.36
CA PHE A 57 -7.96 27.55 0.70
C PHE A 57 -8.05 26.05 0.38
N TYR A 58 -7.01 25.52 -0.26
CA TYR A 58 -6.94 24.07 -0.57
C TYR A 58 -6.91 23.23 0.70
N LYS A 59 -6.17 23.68 1.73
CA LYS A 59 -6.13 23.01 3.03
C LYS A 59 -7.51 22.92 3.67
N ARG A 60 -8.26 24.02 3.70
CA ARG A 60 -9.65 24.04 4.21
C ARG A 60 -10.57 23.12 3.42
N ARG A 61 -10.45 23.14 2.09
CA ARG A 61 -11.25 22.24 1.23
C ARG A 61 -10.93 20.79 1.48
N ALA A 62 -9.65 20.42 1.54
CA ALA A 62 -9.20 19.08 1.85
C ALA A 62 -9.67 18.62 3.24
N GLN A 63 -9.55 19.48 4.25
CA GLN A 63 -10.04 19.19 5.61
C GLN A 63 -11.56 18.96 5.65
N LYS A 64 -12.33 19.78 4.91
CA LYS A 64 -13.78 19.61 4.81
C LYS A 64 -14.16 18.29 4.11
N GLN A 65 -13.46 17.95 3.04
CA GLN A 65 -13.67 16.69 2.33
C GLN A 65 -13.31 15.49 3.21
N GLU A 66 -12.21 15.57 3.94
CA GLU A 66 -11.78 14.53 4.87
C GLU A 66 -12.78 14.36 6.03
N ALA A 67 -13.24 15.45 6.62
CA ALA A 67 -14.26 15.40 7.66
C ALA A 67 -15.57 14.74 7.17
N ARG A 68 -15.94 14.99 5.91
CA ARG A 68 -17.09 14.35 5.27
C ARG A 68 -16.89 12.87 5.05
N ARG A 69 -15.73 12.46 4.52
CA ARG A 69 -15.37 11.03 4.36
C ARG A 69 -15.38 10.29 5.69
N ARG A 70 -14.86 10.92 6.76
CA ARG A 70 -14.88 10.34 8.11
C ARG A 70 -16.30 10.17 8.64
N ALA A 71 -17.18 11.13 8.40
CA ALA A 71 -18.57 11.04 8.83
C ALA A 71 -19.37 9.94 8.08
N GLU A 72 -18.97 9.65 6.85
CA GLU A 72 -19.58 8.62 5.99
C GLU A 72 -18.91 7.24 6.16
N ALA A 73 -17.78 7.16 6.87
CA ALA A 73 -17.02 5.92 7.03
C ALA A 73 -17.76 4.90 7.90
N VAL A 74 -17.79 3.67 7.42
CA VAL A 74 -18.32 2.52 8.16
C VAL A 74 -17.18 1.91 8.98
N PRO A 75 -17.38 1.65 10.29
CA PRO A 75 -16.38 0.96 11.11
C PRO A 75 -16.01 -0.40 10.52
N VAL A 76 -14.74 -0.74 10.53
CA VAL A 76 -14.25 -2.06 10.12
C VAL A 76 -14.16 -3.01 11.32
N ASP A 77 -14.25 -4.30 11.05
CA ASP A 77 -14.33 -5.39 12.03
C ASP A 77 -13.01 -6.11 12.29
N TYR A 78 -11.87 -5.43 12.06
CA TYR A 78 -10.53 -5.98 12.24
C TYR A 78 -9.59 -4.94 12.87
N GLU A 79 -8.43 -5.39 13.35
CA GLU A 79 -7.39 -4.55 13.91
C GLU A 79 -6.23 -4.36 12.92
N SER A 80 -5.45 -3.29 13.10
CA SER A 80 -4.30 -2.98 12.24
C SER A 80 -3.27 -4.11 12.17
N ASN A 81 -3.11 -4.86 13.27
CA ASN A 81 -2.19 -6.00 13.35
C ASN A 81 -2.68 -7.25 12.59
N ASP A 82 -3.93 -7.24 12.14
CA ASP A 82 -4.48 -8.33 11.33
C ASP A 82 -4.21 -8.16 9.84
N VAL A 83 -3.64 -7.02 9.43
CA VAL A 83 -3.38 -6.71 8.03
C VAL A 83 -2.02 -7.25 7.60
N ILE A 84 -2.03 -8.10 6.60
CA ILE A 84 -0.85 -8.73 6.01
C ILE A 84 -0.79 -8.37 4.52
N ALA A 85 0.38 -7.96 4.03
CA ALA A 85 0.63 -7.86 2.60
C ALA A 85 1.39 -9.09 2.12
N LEU A 86 0.82 -9.80 1.16
CA LEU A 86 1.62 -10.73 0.38
C LEU A 86 2.57 -9.93 -0.51
N LEU A 87 3.76 -10.48 -0.73
CA LEU A 87 4.82 -9.85 -1.52
C LEU A 87 4.26 -9.14 -2.76
N GLY A 88 4.57 -7.86 -2.93
CA GLY A 88 4.09 -7.06 -4.07
C GLY A 88 4.68 -7.52 -5.40
N ASP A 89 4.08 -7.04 -6.49
CA ASP A 89 4.55 -7.20 -7.87
C ASP A 89 4.79 -8.65 -8.32
N LEU A 90 3.88 -9.57 -7.92
CA LEU A 90 3.93 -10.98 -8.32
C LEU A 90 3.69 -11.19 -9.83
N ASN A 91 3.29 -10.16 -10.55
CA ASN A 91 3.21 -10.15 -12.01
C ASN A 91 4.57 -10.05 -12.70
N GLU A 92 5.65 -9.74 -11.95
CA GLU A 92 7.00 -9.61 -12.49
C GLU A 92 7.92 -10.72 -11.98
N GLY A 93 8.74 -11.24 -12.90
CA GLY A 93 9.78 -12.22 -12.59
C GLY A 93 9.30 -13.62 -12.25
N PRO A 94 10.23 -14.54 -11.98
CA PRO A 94 9.90 -15.94 -11.75
C PRO A 94 9.26 -16.16 -10.37
N ILE A 95 8.24 -17.00 -10.32
CA ILE A 95 7.66 -17.57 -9.09
C ILE A 95 7.99 -19.06 -8.95
N ALA A 96 8.65 -19.64 -9.95
CA ALA A 96 9.18 -21.01 -9.87
C ALA A 96 10.23 -21.08 -8.76
N GLY A 97 10.07 -22.05 -7.85
CA GLY A 97 10.91 -22.15 -6.64
C GLY A 97 10.29 -21.50 -5.39
N GLY A 98 9.10 -20.92 -5.52
CA GLY A 98 8.33 -20.37 -4.42
C GLY A 98 8.47 -18.84 -4.26
N LEU A 99 7.54 -18.26 -3.51
CA LEU A 99 7.46 -16.83 -3.29
C LEU A 99 8.66 -16.25 -2.53
N MET A 100 9.36 -17.07 -1.76
CA MET A 100 10.54 -16.68 -0.97
C MET A 100 11.84 -17.26 -1.53
N SER A 101 11.91 -17.50 -2.85
CA SER A 101 13.14 -17.95 -3.51
C SER A 101 14.15 -16.82 -3.69
N GLU A 102 15.43 -17.16 -3.80
CA GLU A 102 16.48 -16.16 -4.11
C GLU A 102 16.22 -15.44 -5.43
N ALA A 103 15.67 -16.14 -6.43
CA ALA A 103 15.28 -15.51 -7.70
C ALA A 103 14.21 -14.42 -7.50
N ARG A 104 13.29 -14.62 -6.58
CA ARG A 104 12.28 -13.60 -6.20
C ARG A 104 12.93 -12.44 -5.44
N LYS A 105 13.88 -12.73 -4.57
CA LYS A 105 14.62 -11.70 -3.83
C LYS A 105 15.35 -10.73 -4.77
N GLU A 106 15.92 -11.26 -5.87
CA GLU A 106 16.55 -10.41 -6.89
C GLU A 106 15.55 -9.49 -7.62
N VAL A 107 14.32 -9.96 -7.87
CA VAL A 107 13.26 -9.11 -8.43
C VAL A 107 12.91 -7.97 -7.46
N VAL A 108 12.75 -8.30 -6.17
CA VAL A 108 12.49 -7.30 -5.12
C VAL A 108 13.64 -6.30 -5.01
N ARG A 109 14.90 -6.77 -5.09
CA ARG A 109 16.07 -5.90 -5.12
C ARG A 109 16.03 -4.94 -6.31
N ALA A 110 15.78 -5.46 -7.52
CA ALA A 110 15.70 -4.65 -8.73
C ALA A 110 14.61 -3.58 -8.61
N TRP A 111 13.45 -3.94 -8.05
CA TRP A 111 12.35 -3.00 -7.84
C TRP A 111 12.68 -1.93 -6.78
N LEU A 112 13.20 -2.32 -5.61
CA LEU A 112 13.55 -1.38 -4.54
C LEU A 112 14.68 -0.42 -4.96
N CYS A 113 15.65 -0.90 -5.71
CA CYS A 113 16.79 -0.10 -6.17
C CYS A 113 16.50 0.65 -7.48
N PHE A 114 15.35 0.44 -8.10
CA PHE A 114 14.99 1.15 -9.32
C PHE A 114 14.44 2.54 -9.00
N SER A 115 15.08 3.57 -9.54
CA SER A 115 14.54 4.93 -9.53
C SER A 115 14.55 5.48 -10.96
N PRO A 116 13.39 5.71 -11.56
CA PRO A 116 13.31 6.31 -12.89
C PRO A 116 13.83 7.76 -12.94
N HIS A 117 13.98 8.40 -11.78
CA HIS A 117 14.40 9.80 -11.63
C HIS A 117 15.75 9.99 -10.92
N GLY A 118 16.42 8.91 -10.53
CA GLY A 118 17.80 8.93 -10.01
C GLY A 118 17.99 9.41 -8.56
N ASP A 119 16.94 9.88 -7.88
CA ASP A 119 17.13 10.69 -6.67
C ASP A 119 16.79 9.98 -5.35
N THR A 120 16.03 8.88 -5.37
CA THR A 120 15.51 8.23 -4.15
C THR A 120 15.32 6.71 -4.29
N ALA A 121 16.17 6.05 -5.08
CA ALA A 121 16.18 4.59 -5.08
C ALA A 121 16.56 4.08 -3.69
N GLY A 122 15.89 3.03 -3.23
CA GLY A 122 16.36 2.26 -2.09
C GLY A 122 17.78 1.74 -2.34
N THR A 123 18.46 1.38 -1.29
CA THR A 123 19.81 0.82 -1.34
C THR A 123 19.75 -0.68 -1.12
N ASP A 124 20.82 -1.40 -1.44
CA ASP A 124 20.96 -2.82 -1.08
C ASP A 124 20.73 -3.08 0.41
N ALA A 125 21.00 -2.08 1.26
CA ALA A 125 20.74 -2.16 2.70
C ALA A 125 19.25 -2.23 3.06
N ASP A 126 18.37 -1.76 2.18
CA ASP A 126 16.92 -1.76 2.40
C ASP A 126 16.29 -3.10 1.99
N VAL A 127 16.96 -3.88 1.14
CA VAL A 127 16.44 -5.15 0.59
C VAL A 127 16.25 -6.20 1.68
N GLU A 128 17.25 -6.39 2.53
CA GLU A 128 17.20 -7.44 3.56
C GLU A 128 16.12 -7.20 4.62
N PRO A 129 15.96 -5.99 5.19
CA PRO A 129 14.86 -5.70 6.11
C PRO A 129 13.48 -5.90 5.48
N TYR A 130 13.31 -5.46 4.22
CA TYR A 130 12.06 -5.64 3.49
C TYR A 130 11.75 -7.12 3.25
N TRP A 131 12.75 -7.89 2.79
CA TRP A 131 12.62 -9.32 2.54
C TRP A 131 12.24 -10.11 3.79
N LEU A 132 12.88 -9.80 4.92
CA LEU A 132 12.55 -10.42 6.22
C LEU A 132 11.13 -10.07 6.67
N ALA A 133 10.67 -8.85 6.43
CA ALA A 133 9.28 -8.46 6.71
C ALA A 133 8.29 -9.26 5.87
N CYS A 134 8.56 -9.45 4.57
CA CYS A 134 7.73 -10.27 3.70
C CYS A 134 7.70 -11.75 4.12
N GLN A 135 8.85 -12.31 4.52
CA GLN A 135 8.92 -13.67 5.06
C GLN A 135 8.08 -13.82 6.33
N LYS A 136 8.17 -12.86 7.24
CA LYS A 136 7.38 -12.83 8.47
C LYS A 136 5.88 -12.75 8.18
N ASP A 137 5.48 -11.89 7.25
CA ASP A 137 4.08 -11.73 6.85
C ASP A 137 3.54 -13.05 6.26
N LEU A 138 4.29 -13.68 5.35
CA LEU A 138 3.91 -14.98 4.79
C LEU A 138 3.82 -16.08 5.87
N GLN A 139 4.81 -16.17 6.76
CA GLN A 139 4.79 -17.14 7.85
C GLN A 139 3.59 -16.93 8.79
N THR A 140 3.25 -15.66 9.07
CA THR A 140 2.09 -15.31 9.89
C THR A 140 0.79 -15.72 9.21
N LEU A 141 0.65 -15.45 7.91
CA LEU A 141 -0.50 -15.88 7.12
C LEU A 141 -0.70 -17.38 7.20
N LEU A 142 0.34 -18.15 6.86
CA LEU A 142 0.27 -19.62 6.85
C LEU A 142 -0.04 -20.18 8.24
N THR A 143 0.61 -19.69 9.28
CA THR A 143 0.41 -20.16 10.64
C THR A 143 -1.02 -19.93 11.11
N ARG A 144 -1.54 -18.71 10.93
CA ARG A 144 -2.90 -18.35 11.37
C ARG A 144 -3.97 -19.05 10.52
N ALA A 145 -3.79 -19.16 9.21
CA ALA A 145 -4.70 -19.89 8.34
C ALA A 145 -4.79 -21.38 8.69
N HIS A 146 -3.67 -22.02 9.00
CA HIS A 146 -3.66 -23.43 9.41
C HIS A 146 -4.27 -23.69 10.80
N THR A 147 -4.39 -22.66 11.63
CA THR A 147 -5.18 -22.77 12.89
C THR A 147 -6.69 -22.57 12.66
N GLY A 148 -7.12 -22.40 11.41
CA GLY A 148 -8.53 -22.22 11.04
C GLY A 148 -9.01 -20.77 11.14
N GLU A 149 -8.11 -19.81 11.31
CA GLU A 149 -8.50 -18.42 11.38
C GLU A 149 -9.01 -17.92 10.01
N PRO A 150 -10.19 -17.25 9.94
CA PRO A 150 -10.72 -16.76 8.67
C PRO A 150 -9.79 -15.72 8.02
N VAL A 151 -9.66 -15.79 6.70
CA VAL A 151 -8.87 -14.88 5.87
C VAL A 151 -9.77 -14.13 4.92
N ARG A 152 -9.68 -12.80 4.92
CA ARG A 152 -10.33 -11.93 3.94
C ARG A 152 -9.26 -11.42 2.99
N ILE A 153 -9.42 -11.68 1.70
CA ILE A 153 -8.48 -11.28 0.65
C ILE A 153 -9.06 -10.07 -0.09
N TRP A 154 -8.31 -8.97 -0.08
CA TRP A 154 -8.64 -7.74 -0.78
C TRP A 154 -7.86 -7.69 -2.09
N TYR A 155 -8.57 -7.58 -3.22
CA TYR A 155 -7.93 -7.51 -4.53
C TYR A 155 -8.61 -6.48 -5.43
N ASP A 156 -7.89 -6.04 -6.44
CA ASP A 156 -8.37 -5.25 -7.56
C ASP A 156 -8.01 -5.94 -8.89
N HIS A 157 -8.38 -5.34 -10.02
CA HIS A 157 -8.11 -5.92 -11.34
C HIS A 157 -6.71 -5.62 -11.88
N THR A 158 -5.79 -5.09 -11.07
CA THR A 158 -4.40 -4.93 -11.50
C THR A 158 -3.72 -6.29 -11.68
N PRO A 159 -2.78 -6.42 -12.64
CA PRO A 159 -2.06 -7.67 -12.86
C PRO A 159 -1.36 -8.18 -11.59
N ALA A 160 -0.77 -7.28 -10.79
CA ALA A 160 -0.11 -7.63 -9.53
C ALA A 160 -1.08 -8.24 -8.52
N SER A 161 -2.24 -7.62 -8.36
CA SER A 161 -3.28 -8.07 -7.43
C SER A 161 -3.91 -9.39 -7.86
N LEU A 162 -4.17 -9.59 -9.14
CA LEU A 162 -4.68 -10.87 -9.68
C LEU A 162 -3.66 -12.00 -9.52
N CYS A 163 -2.38 -11.76 -9.84
CA CYS A 163 -1.33 -12.75 -9.59
C CYS A 163 -1.21 -13.07 -8.08
N GLY A 164 -1.35 -12.04 -7.23
CA GLY A 164 -1.38 -12.18 -5.78
C GLY A 164 -2.55 -13.05 -5.30
N LEU A 165 -3.75 -12.82 -5.83
CA LEU A 165 -4.94 -13.62 -5.52
C LEU A 165 -4.74 -15.10 -5.87
N HIS A 166 -4.21 -15.40 -7.06
CA HIS A 166 -3.91 -16.77 -7.46
C HIS A 166 -2.84 -17.42 -6.57
N ALA A 167 -1.79 -16.68 -6.23
CA ALA A 167 -0.76 -17.16 -5.32
C ALA A 167 -1.32 -17.43 -3.91
N ALA A 168 -2.16 -16.55 -3.40
CA ALA A 168 -2.83 -16.73 -2.12
C ALA A 168 -3.76 -17.95 -2.12
N ALA A 169 -4.52 -18.16 -3.19
CA ALA A 169 -5.38 -19.33 -3.34
C ALA A 169 -4.57 -20.63 -3.30
N ALA A 170 -3.45 -20.69 -4.02
CA ALA A 170 -2.58 -21.85 -4.02
C ALA A 170 -1.91 -22.09 -2.63
N LEU A 171 -1.51 -21.04 -1.93
CA LEU A 171 -0.91 -21.14 -0.59
C LEU A 171 -1.90 -21.63 0.48
N LEU A 172 -3.18 -21.33 0.31
CA LEU A 172 -4.23 -21.61 1.27
C LEU A 172 -5.12 -22.81 0.89
N GLU A 173 -4.79 -23.53 -0.21
CA GLU A 173 -5.59 -24.63 -0.73
C GLU A 173 -5.90 -25.69 0.33
N ASP A 174 -4.90 -26.07 1.14
CA ASP A 174 -5.03 -27.08 2.19
C ASP A 174 -5.30 -26.50 3.59
N ALA A 175 -5.45 -25.19 3.71
CA ALA A 175 -5.67 -24.57 5.01
C ALA A 175 -7.14 -24.71 5.45
N PRO A 176 -7.43 -25.13 6.68
CA PRO A 176 -8.80 -25.32 7.18
C PRO A 176 -9.49 -23.99 7.52
N CYS A 177 -9.12 -22.91 6.87
CA CYS A 177 -9.67 -21.56 7.13
C CYS A 177 -10.80 -21.22 6.15
N GLN A 178 -11.73 -20.37 6.60
CA GLN A 178 -12.70 -19.76 5.71
C GLN A 178 -12.06 -18.62 4.94
N ILE A 179 -12.17 -18.63 3.62
CA ILE A 179 -11.66 -17.57 2.75
C ILE A 179 -12.83 -16.72 2.25
N THR A 180 -12.72 -15.41 2.41
CA THR A 180 -13.64 -14.42 1.83
C THR A 180 -12.85 -13.53 0.89
N VAL A 181 -13.30 -13.37 -0.34
CA VAL A 181 -12.64 -12.50 -1.33
C VAL A 181 -13.46 -11.23 -1.49
N VAL A 182 -12.79 -10.08 -1.39
CA VAL A 182 -13.40 -8.76 -1.53
C VAL A 182 -12.73 -8.03 -2.68
N GLU A 183 -13.53 -7.71 -3.68
CA GLU A 183 -13.11 -6.87 -4.79
C GLU A 183 -13.17 -5.40 -4.37
N THR A 184 -12.06 -4.70 -4.54
CA THR A 184 -12.01 -3.25 -4.33
C THR A 184 -12.35 -2.55 -5.65
N PRO A 185 -13.24 -1.53 -5.63
CA PRO A 185 -13.52 -0.79 -6.85
C PRO A 185 -12.24 -0.10 -7.34
N GLU A 186 -12.04 -0.09 -8.64
CA GLU A 186 -11.00 0.72 -9.27
C GLU A 186 -11.19 2.18 -8.82
N LEU A 187 -10.15 2.76 -8.23
CA LEU A 187 -10.13 4.19 -8.01
C LEU A 187 -10.00 4.83 -9.38
N GLU A 188 -11.10 5.41 -9.90
CA GLU A 188 -11.03 6.27 -11.06
C GLU A 188 -10.00 7.38 -10.79
N THR A 189 -8.86 7.29 -11.48
CA THR A 189 -7.74 8.24 -11.41
C THR A 189 -8.02 9.49 -12.23
#